data_95a5061962b01374edbd69ed785c2c75
#
_entry.id   95a5061962b01374edbd69ed785c2c75
#
_cell.length_a   1.000
_cell.length_b   1.000
_cell.length_c   1.000
_cell.angle_alpha   90.00
_cell.angle_beta   90.00
_cell.angle_gamma   90.00
#
_symmetry.space_group_name_H-M   'P 1'
#
loop_
_entity.id
_entity.type
_entity.pdbx_description
1 polymer ?
#
loop_
_entity_poly.entity_id
_entity_poly.type
_entity_poly.pdbx_seq_one_letter_code
_entity_poly.pdbx_strand_id
1 'polypeptide(L)'
;SEAVDQTRGWFYTLLTISTLLFGKAPFKNCIVLGHVNDKNGIKMSKHIGNVVDPWTVLDKQGADAVRWYFYTGSAPWLPSRFSAEAVSESQRKFMGTLWNTYAFFVLYADIDKYDPSKYDLKKCKLSLMDKWALSKLNTLVKTVDEGLAEYKTFETARCIQDYVDELSNWYVRRGRERYWGKEMTEDKAAAYTTLYTVLVTLSKVIAPYVPFMAESMYNNLVPAFFKDEPISVHLCSFPVCDESFVDAELEKGMEDVLEIVALGRAARNGSNIKNRQPLKKLYIATDRKVNLSEGLLTIAKDELNIKKFEILHDASKFVS
;
A
#
# COMPACT_ATOMS: atom_id res chain seq x y z
N SER A 1 -11.82 18.50 -13.94
CA SER A 1 -11.02 17.46 -14.60
C SER A 1 -11.74 16.98 -15.85
N GLU A 2 -11.07 16.94 -16.97
CA GLU A 2 -11.60 16.50 -18.27
C GLU A 2 -10.47 15.98 -19.17
N ALA A 3 -10.81 15.27 -20.24
CA ALA A 3 -9.84 14.81 -21.22
C ALA A 3 -9.23 15.95 -22.05
N VAL A 4 -8.07 15.70 -22.64
CA VAL A 4 -7.24 16.70 -23.35
C VAL A 4 -7.98 17.37 -24.53
N ASP A 5 -8.93 16.71 -25.17
CA ASP A 5 -9.75 17.27 -26.25
C ASP A 5 -10.67 18.40 -25.76
N GLN A 6 -11.00 18.45 -24.47
CA GLN A 6 -11.82 19.51 -23.86
C GLN A 6 -11.10 20.84 -23.67
N THR A 7 -9.83 20.92 -24.00
CA THR A 7 -9.09 22.21 -24.15
C THR A 7 -9.70 23.10 -25.23
N ARG A 8 -10.35 22.51 -26.25
CA ARG A 8 -11.13 23.21 -27.30
C ARG A 8 -12.65 23.01 -27.15
N GLY A 9 -13.11 22.52 -26.01
CA GLY A 9 -14.52 22.28 -25.71
C GLY A 9 -14.90 22.86 -24.36
N TRP A 10 -15.10 22.00 -23.35
CA TRP A 10 -15.63 22.40 -22.05
C TRP A 10 -14.77 23.43 -21.31
N PHE A 11 -13.47 23.24 -21.25
CA PHE A 11 -12.57 24.21 -20.59
C PHE A 11 -12.62 25.57 -21.25
N TYR A 12 -12.53 25.61 -22.58
CA TYR A 12 -12.58 26.85 -23.32
C TYR A 12 -13.93 27.58 -23.16
N THR A 13 -15.04 26.83 -23.27
CA THR A 13 -16.38 27.37 -23.16
C THR A 13 -16.64 28.00 -21.78
N LEU A 14 -16.29 27.25 -20.71
CA LEU A 14 -16.42 27.75 -19.34
C LEU A 14 -15.56 29.00 -19.09
N LEU A 15 -14.31 28.98 -19.57
CA LEU A 15 -13.40 30.11 -19.41
C LEU A 15 -13.94 31.35 -20.10
N THR A 16 -14.42 31.19 -21.34
CA THR A 16 -14.98 32.31 -22.12
C THR A 16 -16.20 32.90 -21.46
N ILE A 17 -17.19 32.07 -21.06
CA ILE A 17 -18.42 32.54 -20.40
C ILE A 17 -18.09 33.25 -19.09
N SER A 18 -17.28 32.66 -18.26
CA SER A 18 -16.94 33.22 -16.95
C SER A 18 -16.15 34.53 -17.06
N THR A 19 -15.23 34.59 -18.02
CA THR A 19 -14.45 35.81 -18.26
C THR A 19 -15.34 36.95 -18.75
N LEU A 20 -16.27 36.65 -19.67
CA LEU A 20 -17.22 37.68 -20.19
C LEU A 20 -18.20 38.16 -19.14
N LEU A 21 -18.71 37.25 -18.29
CA LEU A 21 -19.73 37.62 -17.31
C LEU A 21 -19.15 38.15 -15.99
N PHE A 22 -18.02 37.61 -15.54
CA PHE A 22 -17.50 37.84 -14.19
C PHE A 22 -16.05 38.38 -14.17
N GLY A 23 -15.40 38.54 -15.32
CA GLY A 23 -14.02 39.03 -15.40
C GLY A 23 -12.97 38.12 -14.77
N LYS A 24 -13.26 36.82 -14.55
CA LYS A 24 -12.37 35.88 -13.88
C LYS A 24 -12.53 34.45 -14.38
N ALA A 25 -11.49 33.62 -14.21
CA ALA A 25 -11.56 32.21 -14.53
C ALA A 25 -12.54 31.44 -13.64
N PRO A 26 -13.29 30.45 -14.15
CA PRO A 26 -14.26 29.65 -13.39
C PRO A 26 -13.62 28.58 -12.51
N PHE A 27 -12.34 28.30 -12.67
CA PHE A 27 -11.59 27.27 -11.97
C PHE A 27 -10.20 27.77 -11.56
N LYS A 28 -9.69 27.27 -10.43
CA LYS A 28 -8.34 27.51 -9.93
C LYS A 28 -7.34 26.50 -10.47
N ASN A 29 -7.76 25.25 -10.60
CA ASN A 29 -6.95 24.15 -11.07
C ASN A 29 -7.64 23.46 -12.25
N CYS A 30 -6.86 22.99 -13.21
CA CYS A 30 -7.34 22.29 -14.39
C CYS A 30 -6.53 21.00 -14.55
N ILE A 31 -7.18 19.86 -14.29
CA ILE A 31 -6.56 18.54 -14.48
C ILE A 31 -7.00 18.01 -15.83
N VAL A 32 -6.02 17.84 -16.72
CA VAL A 32 -6.23 17.38 -18.10
C VAL A 32 -5.84 15.91 -18.19
N LEU A 33 -6.80 15.06 -18.54
CA LEU A 33 -6.59 13.62 -18.63
C LEU A 33 -6.12 13.21 -20.03
N GLY A 34 -5.17 12.28 -20.08
CA GLY A 34 -4.71 11.64 -21.31
C GLY A 34 -5.75 10.74 -21.93
N HIS A 35 -5.54 10.34 -23.20
CA HIS A 35 -6.41 9.40 -23.88
C HIS A 35 -6.29 7.98 -23.34
N VAL A 36 -7.40 7.25 -23.31
CA VAL A 36 -7.41 5.82 -23.05
C VAL A 36 -7.30 5.08 -24.40
N ASN A 37 -6.21 4.36 -24.57
CA ASN A 37 -5.88 3.60 -25.75
C ASN A 37 -6.13 2.09 -25.53
N ASP A 38 -6.16 1.31 -26.61
CA ASP A 38 -6.19 -0.14 -26.51
C ASP A 38 -4.87 -0.73 -25.94
N LYS A 39 -4.81 -2.05 -25.78
CA LYS A 39 -3.63 -2.76 -25.25
C LYS A 39 -2.34 -2.52 -26.05
N ASN A 40 -2.47 -2.17 -27.34
CA ASN A 40 -1.35 -1.90 -28.24
C ASN A 40 -0.94 -0.42 -28.23
N GLY A 41 -1.67 0.44 -27.50
CA GLY A 41 -1.45 1.88 -27.48
C GLY A 41 -2.10 2.63 -28.65
N ILE A 42 -3.00 2.00 -29.37
CA ILE A 42 -3.74 2.59 -30.48
C ILE A 42 -5.02 3.25 -29.93
N LYS A 43 -5.34 4.46 -30.40
CA LYS A 43 -6.58 5.15 -30.01
C LYS A 43 -7.79 4.28 -30.33
N MET A 44 -8.67 4.10 -29.35
CA MET A 44 -9.90 3.33 -29.52
C MET A 44 -10.83 4.04 -30.49
N SER A 45 -11.34 3.29 -31.46
CA SER A 45 -12.28 3.77 -32.48
C SER A 45 -13.26 2.68 -32.89
N LYS A 46 -14.53 3.04 -33.05
CA LYS A 46 -15.56 2.12 -33.55
C LYS A 46 -15.22 1.61 -34.94
N HIS A 47 -14.55 2.42 -35.78
CA HIS A 47 -14.14 2.04 -37.13
C HIS A 47 -13.06 0.95 -37.16
N ILE A 48 -12.14 0.97 -36.16
CA ILE A 48 -11.07 -0.03 -36.03
C ILE A 48 -11.57 -1.28 -35.29
N GLY A 49 -12.69 -1.18 -34.56
CA GLY A 49 -13.24 -2.30 -33.79
C GLY A 49 -12.45 -2.66 -32.55
N ASN A 50 -11.58 -1.76 -32.07
CA ASN A 50 -10.73 -1.97 -30.91
C ASN A 50 -11.27 -1.32 -29.61
N VAL A 51 -12.55 -0.95 -29.60
CA VAL A 51 -13.22 -0.37 -28.43
C VAL A 51 -13.49 -1.46 -27.41
N VAL A 52 -13.01 -1.29 -26.19
CA VAL A 52 -13.37 -2.14 -25.05
C VAL A 52 -14.64 -1.58 -24.43
N ASP A 53 -15.70 -2.39 -24.35
CA ASP A 53 -16.92 -2.02 -23.65
C ASP A 53 -16.62 -2.00 -22.13
N PRO A 54 -16.76 -0.84 -21.47
CA PRO A 54 -16.51 -0.73 -20.03
C PRO A 54 -17.33 -1.69 -19.18
N TRP A 55 -18.59 -1.97 -19.57
CA TRP A 55 -19.48 -2.84 -18.81
C TRP A 55 -18.97 -4.29 -18.74
N THR A 56 -18.32 -4.78 -19.77
CA THR A 56 -17.74 -6.13 -19.76
C THR A 56 -16.62 -6.28 -18.72
N VAL A 57 -15.91 -5.18 -18.42
CA VAL A 57 -14.85 -5.15 -17.42
C VAL A 57 -15.43 -4.89 -16.03
N LEU A 58 -16.40 -3.98 -15.94
CA LEU A 58 -17.09 -3.68 -14.68
C LEU A 58 -17.83 -4.91 -14.13
N ASP A 59 -18.51 -5.68 -14.97
CA ASP A 59 -19.24 -6.87 -14.55
C ASP A 59 -18.31 -8.01 -14.08
N LYS A 60 -17.11 -8.10 -14.64
CA LYS A 60 -16.15 -9.18 -14.29
C LYS A 60 -15.22 -8.82 -13.15
N GLN A 61 -14.60 -7.66 -13.20
CA GLN A 61 -13.57 -7.24 -12.24
C GLN A 61 -14.10 -6.31 -11.14
N GLY A 62 -15.26 -5.69 -11.37
CA GLY A 62 -15.83 -4.71 -10.46
C GLY A 62 -15.30 -3.29 -10.65
N ALA A 63 -16.07 -2.32 -10.18
CA ALA A 63 -15.75 -0.90 -10.34
C ALA A 63 -14.44 -0.51 -9.60
N ASP A 64 -14.20 -1.05 -8.42
CA ASP A 64 -12.98 -0.76 -7.65
C ASP A 64 -11.71 -1.18 -8.39
N ALA A 65 -11.73 -2.33 -9.09
CA ALA A 65 -10.60 -2.79 -9.87
C ALA A 65 -10.27 -1.86 -11.04
N VAL A 66 -11.32 -1.36 -11.74
CA VAL A 66 -11.18 -0.39 -12.83
C VAL A 66 -10.66 0.94 -12.32
N ARG A 67 -11.21 1.43 -11.20
CA ARG A 67 -10.74 2.66 -10.55
C ARG A 67 -9.29 2.55 -10.13
N TRP A 68 -8.93 1.49 -9.43
CA TRP A 68 -7.56 1.24 -8.98
C TRP A 68 -6.57 1.18 -10.15
N TYR A 69 -6.95 0.51 -11.23
CA TYR A 69 -6.15 0.46 -12.43
C TYR A 69 -5.85 1.86 -12.99
N PHE A 70 -6.85 2.74 -13.08
CA PHE A 70 -6.63 4.10 -13.60
C PHE A 70 -5.79 4.97 -12.65
N TYR A 71 -5.86 4.75 -11.34
CA TYR A 71 -5.00 5.48 -10.39
C TYR A 71 -3.56 5.00 -10.39
N THR A 72 -3.28 3.73 -10.74
CA THR A 72 -1.94 3.14 -10.60
C THR A 72 -1.24 2.85 -11.92
N GLY A 73 -1.95 2.88 -13.05
CA GLY A 73 -1.44 2.50 -14.37
C GLY A 73 -0.46 3.52 -14.97
N SER A 74 -0.78 4.79 -14.89
CA SER A 74 0.05 5.91 -15.36
C SER A 74 -0.39 7.22 -14.74
N ALA A 75 0.47 8.25 -14.83
CA ALA A 75 0.07 9.60 -14.45
C ALA A 75 -1.17 10.04 -15.27
N PRO A 76 -2.15 10.73 -14.66
CA PRO A 76 -3.45 10.99 -15.30
C PRO A 76 -3.39 11.71 -16.63
N TRP A 77 -2.39 12.56 -16.84
CA TRP A 77 -2.20 13.34 -18.09
C TRP A 77 -1.50 12.56 -19.20
N LEU A 78 -0.99 11.38 -18.93
CA LEU A 78 -0.37 10.52 -19.94
C LEU A 78 -1.41 9.59 -20.59
N PRO A 79 -1.23 9.23 -21.87
CA PRO A 79 -2.06 8.22 -22.49
C PRO A 79 -1.94 6.89 -21.74
N SER A 80 -3.08 6.30 -21.37
CA SER A 80 -3.14 5.00 -20.71
C SER A 80 -3.52 3.89 -21.72
N ARG A 81 -2.98 2.68 -21.51
CA ARG A 81 -3.41 1.48 -22.23
C ARG A 81 -4.44 0.76 -21.38
N PHE A 82 -5.52 0.27 -22.00
CA PHE A 82 -6.60 -0.38 -21.27
C PHE A 82 -6.89 -1.77 -21.82
N SER A 83 -6.91 -2.74 -20.94
CA SER A 83 -7.39 -4.10 -21.24
C SER A 83 -7.91 -4.77 -19.97
N ALA A 84 -8.81 -5.73 -20.11
CA ALA A 84 -9.37 -6.50 -19.01
C ALA A 84 -8.29 -7.28 -18.24
N GLU A 85 -7.26 -7.77 -18.94
CA GLU A 85 -6.13 -8.49 -18.35
C GLU A 85 -5.30 -7.57 -17.43
N ALA A 86 -5.02 -6.34 -17.89
CA ALA A 86 -4.26 -5.35 -17.11
C ALA A 86 -5.03 -4.93 -15.84
N VAL A 87 -6.35 -4.75 -15.95
CA VAL A 87 -7.22 -4.49 -14.78
C VAL A 87 -7.19 -5.66 -13.81
N SER A 88 -7.32 -6.90 -14.30
CA SER A 88 -7.26 -8.10 -13.45
C SER A 88 -5.91 -8.26 -12.73
N GLU A 89 -4.81 -7.95 -13.42
CA GLU A 89 -3.49 -7.99 -12.80
C GLU A 89 -3.33 -6.94 -11.68
N SER A 90 -3.78 -5.70 -11.95
CA SER A 90 -3.77 -4.62 -10.97
C SER A 90 -4.64 -4.95 -9.75
N GLN A 91 -5.85 -5.49 -9.98
CA GLN A 91 -6.76 -5.98 -8.94
C GLN A 91 -6.09 -7.04 -8.06
N ARG A 92 -5.48 -8.06 -8.67
CA ARG A 92 -4.82 -9.15 -7.94
C ARG A 92 -3.66 -8.67 -7.08
N LYS A 93 -2.84 -7.77 -7.61
CA LYS A 93 -1.64 -7.26 -6.91
C LYS A 93 -1.99 -6.44 -5.67
N PHE A 94 -3.02 -5.64 -5.72
CA PHE A 94 -3.40 -4.77 -4.61
C PHE A 94 -4.59 -5.31 -3.83
N MET A 95 -5.77 -5.35 -4.45
CA MET A 95 -7.00 -5.72 -3.75
C MET A 95 -6.93 -7.15 -3.23
N GLY A 96 -6.39 -8.09 -4.03
CA GLY A 96 -6.20 -9.48 -3.60
C GLY A 96 -5.24 -9.58 -2.41
N THR A 97 -4.15 -8.84 -2.41
CA THR A 97 -3.17 -8.84 -1.31
C THR A 97 -3.77 -8.25 -0.04
N LEU A 98 -4.45 -7.10 -0.14
CA LEU A 98 -5.10 -6.48 1.01
C LEU A 98 -6.23 -7.34 1.56
N TRP A 99 -7.07 -7.92 0.68
CA TRP A 99 -8.16 -8.80 1.07
C TRP A 99 -7.66 -10.05 1.80
N ASN A 100 -6.59 -10.66 1.33
CA ASN A 100 -5.99 -11.82 1.99
C ASN A 100 -5.43 -11.46 3.38
N THR A 101 -4.85 -10.28 3.53
CA THR A 101 -4.38 -9.75 4.82
C THR A 101 -5.54 -9.52 5.79
N TYR A 102 -6.61 -8.90 5.29
CA TYR A 102 -7.84 -8.69 6.02
C TYR A 102 -8.52 -10.03 6.41
N ALA A 103 -8.65 -10.97 5.48
CA ALA A 103 -9.24 -12.28 5.74
C ALA A 103 -8.43 -13.10 6.77
N PHE A 104 -7.10 -13.00 6.72
CA PHE A 104 -6.23 -13.57 7.74
C PHE A 104 -6.56 -13.00 9.12
N PHE A 105 -6.66 -11.68 9.25
CA PHE A 105 -7.02 -11.03 10.51
C PHE A 105 -8.38 -11.51 11.02
N VAL A 106 -9.43 -11.44 10.19
CA VAL A 106 -10.80 -11.81 10.57
C VAL A 106 -10.88 -13.27 10.99
N LEU A 107 -10.23 -14.18 10.25
CA LEU A 107 -10.22 -15.60 10.56
C LEU A 107 -9.69 -15.86 11.98
N TYR A 108 -8.51 -15.33 12.30
CA TYR A 108 -7.89 -15.54 13.59
C TYR A 108 -8.60 -14.77 14.72
N ALA A 109 -9.06 -13.55 14.45
CA ALA A 109 -9.85 -12.76 15.40
C ALA A 109 -11.15 -13.46 15.78
N ASP A 110 -11.82 -14.15 14.83
CA ASP A 110 -13.03 -14.92 15.14
C ASP A 110 -12.72 -16.19 15.96
N ILE A 111 -11.65 -16.92 15.63
CA ILE A 111 -11.19 -18.09 16.40
C ILE A 111 -10.86 -17.70 17.84
N ASP A 112 -10.12 -16.63 18.04
CA ASP A 112 -9.65 -16.18 19.35
C ASP A 112 -10.68 -15.30 20.08
N LYS A 113 -11.83 -14.99 19.44
CA LYS A 113 -12.86 -14.06 19.96
C LYS A 113 -12.25 -12.72 20.37
N TYR A 114 -11.36 -12.20 19.53
CA TYR A 114 -10.73 -10.93 19.77
C TYR A 114 -11.76 -9.79 19.69
N ASP A 115 -11.78 -8.97 20.73
CA ASP A 115 -12.67 -7.81 20.85
C ASP A 115 -11.82 -6.55 20.94
N PRO A 116 -11.76 -5.73 19.86
CA PRO A 116 -10.91 -4.55 19.83
C PRO A 116 -11.25 -3.49 20.88
N SER A 117 -12.48 -3.49 21.39
CA SER A 117 -12.90 -2.53 22.43
C SER A 117 -12.21 -2.74 23.78
N LYS A 118 -11.60 -3.90 23.99
CA LYS A 118 -10.91 -4.26 25.23
C LYS A 118 -9.43 -3.89 25.27
N TYR A 119 -8.87 -3.46 24.13
CA TYR A 119 -7.43 -3.22 23.99
C TYR A 119 -7.16 -1.79 23.53
N ASP A 120 -6.20 -1.16 24.19
CA ASP A 120 -5.71 0.18 23.86
C ASP A 120 -4.31 0.04 23.28
N LEU A 121 -4.13 0.45 22.03
CA LEU A 121 -2.86 0.36 21.31
C LEU A 121 -1.71 1.02 22.08
N LYS A 122 -1.98 2.15 22.76
CA LYS A 122 -0.96 2.90 23.52
C LYS A 122 -0.50 2.17 24.78
N LYS A 123 -1.26 1.18 25.25
CA LYS A 123 -0.92 0.34 26.41
C LYS A 123 -0.30 -1.01 26.02
N CYS A 124 -0.33 -1.35 24.72
CA CYS A 124 0.27 -2.59 24.25
C CYS A 124 1.79 -2.54 24.29
N LYS A 125 2.41 -3.67 24.64
CA LYS A 125 3.84 -3.86 24.52
C LYS A 125 4.22 -4.20 23.08
N LEU A 126 4.40 -3.16 22.26
CA LEU A 126 4.67 -3.30 20.83
C LEU A 126 6.05 -3.89 20.56
N SER A 127 6.11 -4.89 19.69
CA SER A 127 7.35 -5.43 19.12
C SER A 127 7.99 -4.41 18.15
N LEU A 128 9.23 -4.65 17.73
CA LEU A 128 9.90 -3.83 16.72
C LEU A 128 9.12 -3.78 15.41
N MET A 129 8.54 -4.92 15.01
CA MET A 129 7.71 -5.03 13.79
C MET A 129 6.39 -4.27 13.92
N ASP A 130 5.75 -4.27 15.10
CA ASP A 130 4.53 -3.50 15.33
C ASP A 130 4.81 -1.99 15.23
N LYS A 131 5.89 -1.55 15.88
CA LYS A 131 6.33 -0.15 15.81
C LYS A 131 6.63 0.29 14.39
N TRP A 132 7.32 -0.54 13.63
CA TRP A 132 7.60 -0.27 12.22
C TRP A 132 6.32 -0.17 11.38
N ALA A 133 5.39 -1.13 11.52
CA ALA A 133 4.15 -1.13 10.75
C ALA A 133 3.28 0.10 11.06
N LEU A 134 3.23 0.52 12.33
CA LEU A 134 2.50 1.72 12.76
C LEU A 134 3.18 3.02 12.31
N SER A 135 4.52 3.07 12.34
CA SER A 135 5.28 4.21 11.84
C SER A 135 5.02 4.40 10.34
N LYS A 136 5.23 3.36 9.55
CA LYS A 136 4.97 3.37 8.09
C LYS A 136 3.51 3.72 7.77
N LEU A 137 2.54 3.26 8.59
CA LEU A 137 1.13 3.64 8.42
C LEU A 137 0.93 5.16 8.59
N ASN A 138 1.50 5.73 9.62
CA ASN A 138 1.35 7.16 9.89
C ASN A 138 2.08 8.03 8.87
N THR A 139 3.25 7.61 8.42
CA THR A 139 3.96 8.22 7.28
C THR A 139 3.12 8.13 6.00
N LEU A 140 2.48 6.98 5.74
CA LEU A 140 1.56 6.81 4.60
C LEU A 140 0.37 7.76 4.68
N VAL A 141 -0.31 7.84 5.84
CA VAL A 141 -1.46 8.74 6.06
C VAL A 141 -1.09 10.17 5.70
N LYS A 142 0.03 10.68 6.23
CA LYS A 142 0.54 12.01 5.94
C LYS A 142 0.84 12.22 4.46
N THR A 143 1.56 11.28 3.86
CA THR A 143 1.95 11.34 2.43
C THR A 143 0.72 11.35 1.51
N VAL A 144 -0.29 10.54 1.84
CA VAL A 144 -1.52 10.47 1.02
C VAL A 144 -2.36 11.72 1.18
N ASP A 145 -2.53 12.25 2.40
CA ASP A 145 -3.30 13.47 2.65
C ASP A 145 -2.69 14.68 1.91
N GLU A 146 -1.39 14.90 2.12
CA GLU A 146 -0.64 15.98 1.45
C GLU A 146 -0.65 15.81 -0.08
N GLY A 147 -0.43 14.59 -0.57
CA GLY A 147 -0.40 14.31 -2.00
C GLY A 147 -1.76 14.47 -2.68
N LEU A 148 -2.87 14.10 -2.02
CA LEU A 148 -4.21 14.32 -2.54
C LEU A 148 -4.57 15.80 -2.58
N ALA A 149 -4.13 16.60 -1.61
CA ALA A 149 -4.29 18.05 -1.63
C ALA A 149 -3.58 18.69 -2.84
N GLU A 150 -2.51 18.07 -3.34
CA GLU A 150 -1.76 18.48 -4.52
C GLU A 150 -2.16 17.75 -5.82
N TYR A 151 -3.25 16.97 -5.80
CA TYR A 151 -3.72 16.15 -6.94
C TYR A 151 -2.73 15.07 -7.42
N LYS A 152 -1.80 14.64 -6.59
CA LYS A 152 -0.82 13.55 -6.86
C LYS A 152 -1.45 12.17 -6.67
N THR A 153 -2.54 11.90 -7.39
CA THR A 153 -3.35 10.68 -7.20
C THR A 153 -2.61 9.40 -7.58
N PHE A 154 -1.72 9.46 -8.58
CA PHE A 154 -0.94 8.32 -9.04
C PHE A 154 0.15 7.94 -8.04
N GLU A 155 0.91 8.91 -7.57
CA GLU A 155 1.99 8.74 -6.61
C GLU A 155 1.45 8.19 -5.28
N THR A 156 0.36 8.78 -4.78
CA THR A 156 -0.28 8.35 -3.53
C THR A 156 -0.88 6.95 -3.62
N ALA A 157 -1.51 6.59 -4.75
CA ALA A 157 -2.00 5.23 -4.98
C ALA A 157 -0.85 4.21 -4.96
N ARG A 158 0.31 4.54 -5.51
CA ARG A 158 1.50 3.68 -5.46
C ARG A 158 2.06 3.53 -4.05
N CYS A 159 2.14 4.62 -3.28
CA CYS A 159 2.54 4.54 -1.87
C CYS A 159 1.62 3.59 -1.06
N ILE A 160 0.30 3.66 -1.31
CA ILE A 160 -0.67 2.74 -0.69
C ILE A 160 -0.39 1.29 -1.11
N GLN A 161 -0.15 1.03 -2.41
CA GLN A 161 0.16 -0.31 -2.91
C GLN A 161 1.42 -0.89 -2.28
N ASP A 162 2.49 -0.11 -2.22
CA ASP A 162 3.78 -0.52 -1.67
C ASP A 162 3.64 -0.83 -0.16
N TYR A 163 2.91 0.01 0.58
CA TYR A 163 2.61 -0.26 1.99
C TYR A 163 1.83 -1.57 2.20
N VAL A 164 0.81 -1.83 1.38
CA VAL A 164 0.00 -3.06 1.47
C VAL A 164 0.84 -4.29 1.15
N ASP A 165 1.76 -4.19 0.18
CA ASP A 165 2.69 -5.28 -0.13
C ASP A 165 3.65 -5.56 1.03
N GLU A 166 4.25 -4.54 1.62
CA GLU A 166 5.10 -4.66 2.80
C GLU A 166 4.31 -5.19 4.02
N LEU A 167 3.09 -4.71 4.24
CA LEU A 167 2.22 -5.20 5.32
C LEU A 167 1.97 -6.71 5.19
N SER A 168 1.60 -7.18 4.01
CA SER A 168 1.27 -8.58 3.77
C SER A 168 2.52 -9.47 3.76
N ASN A 169 3.51 -9.11 2.92
CA ASN A 169 4.66 -9.96 2.62
C ASN A 169 5.79 -9.84 3.64
N TRP A 170 5.73 -8.84 4.50
CA TRP A 170 6.75 -8.63 5.53
C TRP A 170 6.17 -8.70 6.94
N TYR A 171 5.30 -7.78 7.33
CA TYR A 171 4.74 -7.74 8.68
C TYR A 171 3.90 -8.99 9.01
N VAL A 172 2.84 -9.26 8.24
CA VAL A 172 1.92 -10.38 8.53
C VAL A 172 2.62 -11.72 8.34
N ARG A 173 3.38 -11.90 7.26
CA ARG A 173 4.08 -13.15 7.00
C ARG A 173 5.04 -13.52 8.13
N ARG A 174 5.79 -12.55 8.65
CA ARG A 174 6.72 -12.79 9.78
C ARG A 174 6.01 -12.96 11.11
N GLY A 175 4.91 -12.26 11.30
CA GLY A 175 4.13 -12.28 12.54
C GLY A 175 3.16 -13.44 12.69
N ARG A 176 3.01 -14.32 11.69
CA ARG A 176 1.97 -15.36 11.68
C ARG A 176 1.95 -16.25 12.93
N GLU A 177 3.11 -16.64 13.42
CA GLU A 177 3.22 -17.51 14.60
C GLU A 177 2.64 -16.89 15.86
N ARG A 178 2.60 -15.56 15.97
CA ARG A 178 2.00 -14.83 17.08
C ARG A 178 0.49 -15.09 17.22
N TYR A 179 -0.18 -15.48 16.13
CA TYR A 179 -1.62 -15.77 16.11
C TYR A 179 -1.97 -17.23 16.40
N TRP A 180 -0.98 -18.16 16.37
CA TRP A 180 -1.26 -19.61 16.46
C TRP A 180 -1.43 -20.16 17.88
N GLY A 181 -0.95 -19.46 18.90
CA GLY A 181 -1.11 -19.90 20.30
C GLY A 181 -2.58 -19.88 20.74
N LYS A 182 -2.95 -20.75 21.68
CA LYS A 182 -4.33 -20.81 22.23
C LYS A 182 -4.65 -19.65 23.19
N GLU A 183 -3.64 -19.18 23.92
CA GLU A 183 -3.80 -18.14 24.93
C GLU A 183 -3.60 -16.75 24.33
N MET A 184 -4.39 -15.79 24.81
CA MET A 184 -4.23 -14.39 24.47
C MET A 184 -3.10 -13.78 25.32
N THR A 185 -1.86 -13.98 24.86
CA THR A 185 -0.68 -13.36 25.49
C THR A 185 -0.61 -11.86 25.21
N GLU A 186 0.18 -11.12 25.98
CA GLU A 186 0.43 -9.69 25.72
C GLU A 186 0.95 -9.44 24.30
N ASP A 187 1.86 -10.29 23.81
CA ASP A 187 2.40 -10.18 22.46
C ASP A 187 1.34 -10.46 21.39
N LYS A 188 0.50 -11.49 21.60
CA LYS A 188 -0.60 -11.79 20.69
C LYS A 188 -1.64 -10.67 20.66
N ALA A 189 -2.00 -10.11 21.82
CA ALA A 189 -2.89 -8.97 21.92
C ALA A 189 -2.32 -7.74 21.21
N ALA A 190 -1.02 -7.46 21.37
CA ALA A 190 -0.34 -6.39 20.65
C ALA A 190 -0.38 -6.59 19.13
N ALA A 191 -0.16 -7.82 18.64
CA ALA A 191 -0.25 -8.16 17.23
C ALA A 191 -1.66 -7.92 16.66
N TYR A 192 -2.70 -8.38 17.35
CA TYR A 192 -4.08 -8.13 16.95
C TYR A 192 -4.42 -6.64 16.94
N THR A 193 -4.08 -5.92 18.01
CA THR A 193 -4.40 -4.50 18.14
C THR A 193 -3.68 -3.68 17.07
N THR A 194 -2.43 -4.01 16.78
CA THR A 194 -1.67 -3.36 15.70
C THR A 194 -2.31 -3.61 14.34
N LEU A 195 -2.57 -4.87 13.98
CA LEU A 195 -3.14 -5.20 12.67
C LEU A 195 -4.57 -4.67 12.51
N TYR A 196 -5.38 -4.70 13.58
CA TYR A 196 -6.70 -4.05 13.62
C TYR A 196 -6.61 -2.56 13.30
N THR A 197 -5.75 -1.83 14.02
CA THR A 197 -5.54 -0.39 13.81
C THR A 197 -5.11 -0.10 12.38
N VAL A 198 -4.18 -0.90 11.84
CA VAL A 198 -3.71 -0.77 10.45
C VAL A 198 -4.87 -0.97 9.48
N LEU A 199 -5.66 -2.02 9.61
CA LEU A 199 -6.76 -2.34 8.68
C LEU A 199 -7.89 -1.30 8.72
N VAL A 200 -8.25 -0.82 9.92
CA VAL A 200 -9.25 0.25 10.07
C VAL A 200 -8.76 1.55 9.44
N THR A 201 -7.51 1.95 9.70
CA THR A 201 -6.93 3.16 9.11
C THR A 201 -6.81 3.03 7.60
N LEU A 202 -6.34 1.90 7.08
CA LEU A 202 -6.28 1.64 5.64
C LEU A 202 -7.65 1.70 4.98
N SER A 203 -8.72 1.17 5.61
CA SER A 203 -10.06 1.26 5.05
C SER A 203 -10.48 2.71 4.81
N LYS A 204 -10.11 3.62 5.71
CA LYS A 204 -10.37 5.07 5.55
C LYS A 204 -9.46 5.69 4.47
N VAL A 205 -8.18 5.34 4.43
CA VAL A 205 -7.21 5.87 3.44
C VAL A 205 -7.57 5.46 2.01
N ILE A 206 -8.01 4.22 1.81
CA ILE A 206 -8.32 3.69 0.47
C ILE A 206 -9.74 4.01 -0.01
N ALA A 207 -10.62 4.53 0.86
CA ALA A 207 -12.01 4.82 0.51
C ALA A 207 -12.18 5.72 -0.73
N PRO A 208 -11.36 6.75 -0.96
CA PRO A 208 -11.44 7.56 -2.18
C PRO A 208 -11.07 6.79 -3.45
N TYR A 209 -10.27 5.73 -3.35
CA TYR A 209 -9.75 4.95 -4.48
C TYR A 209 -10.61 3.74 -4.81
N VAL A 210 -10.90 2.91 -3.80
CA VAL A 210 -11.63 1.63 -3.89
C VAL A 210 -12.78 1.61 -2.87
N PRO A 211 -13.83 2.40 -3.12
CA PRO A 211 -14.89 2.68 -2.13
C PRO A 211 -15.65 1.45 -1.65
N PHE A 212 -15.95 0.49 -2.51
CA PHE A 212 -16.75 -0.69 -2.14
C PHE A 212 -15.96 -1.65 -1.26
N MET A 213 -14.69 -1.89 -1.57
CA MET A 213 -13.83 -2.72 -0.74
C MET A 213 -13.57 -2.07 0.62
N ALA A 214 -13.30 -0.76 0.64
CA ALA A 214 -13.12 0.01 1.85
C ALA A 214 -14.33 -0.07 2.78
N GLU A 215 -15.53 0.12 2.22
CA GLU A 215 -16.78 0.01 2.97
C GLU A 215 -17.00 -1.39 3.53
N SER A 216 -16.74 -2.43 2.73
CA SER A 216 -16.89 -3.82 3.18
C SER A 216 -15.95 -4.15 4.34
N MET A 217 -14.70 -3.70 4.29
CA MET A 217 -13.75 -3.89 5.39
C MET A 217 -14.17 -3.12 6.65
N TYR A 218 -14.50 -1.84 6.49
CA TYR A 218 -14.88 -0.97 7.59
C TYR A 218 -16.11 -1.48 8.35
N ASN A 219 -17.16 -1.86 7.62
CA ASN A 219 -18.42 -2.35 8.20
C ASN A 219 -18.24 -3.59 9.07
N ASN A 220 -17.30 -4.45 8.71
CA ASN A 220 -16.99 -5.63 9.53
C ASN A 220 -16.09 -5.32 10.72
N LEU A 221 -15.24 -4.30 10.62
CA LEU A 221 -14.23 -4.01 11.65
C LEU A 221 -14.71 -3.04 12.73
N VAL A 222 -15.59 -2.08 12.39
CA VAL A 222 -15.87 -0.96 13.29
C VAL A 222 -17.28 -0.97 13.87
N PRO A 223 -18.39 -0.91 13.11
CA PRO A 223 -19.73 -0.75 13.67
C PRO A 223 -20.18 -1.90 14.58
N ALA A 224 -19.60 -3.10 14.41
CA ALA A 224 -19.89 -4.25 15.26
C ALA A 224 -19.43 -4.06 16.73
N PHE A 225 -18.36 -3.25 16.92
CA PHE A 225 -17.73 -3.07 18.23
C PHE A 225 -17.89 -1.64 18.78
N PHE A 226 -18.02 -0.65 17.91
CA PHE A 226 -18.06 0.78 18.26
C PHE A 226 -19.30 1.43 17.66
N LYS A 227 -20.38 1.48 18.45
CA LYS A 227 -21.70 1.97 18.02
C LYS A 227 -21.77 3.49 17.79
N ASP A 228 -20.87 4.23 18.40
CA ASP A 228 -20.78 5.69 18.28
C ASP A 228 -19.96 6.14 17.05
N GLU A 229 -19.26 5.20 16.41
CA GLU A 229 -18.54 5.46 15.17
C GLU A 229 -19.49 5.53 13.97
N PRO A 230 -19.11 6.27 12.88
CA PRO A 230 -19.92 6.34 11.67
C PRO A 230 -20.28 4.97 11.11
N ILE A 231 -21.51 4.81 10.63
CA ILE A 231 -22.03 3.55 10.05
C ILE A 231 -21.41 3.21 8.70
N SER A 232 -20.69 4.12 8.09
CA SER A 232 -20.04 3.97 6.78
C SER A 232 -18.67 4.63 6.81
N VAL A 233 -17.69 4.02 6.14
CA VAL A 233 -16.36 4.62 5.97
C VAL A 233 -16.43 5.98 5.26
N HIS A 234 -17.42 6.17 4.39
CA HIS A 234 -17.61 7.39 3.62
C HIS A 234 -18.17 8.57 4.45
N LEU A 235 -18.59 8.31 5.68
CA LEU A 235 -18.99 9.32 6.65
C LEU A 235 -17.85 9.64 7.64
N CYS A 236 -16.75 8.92 7.58
CA CYS A 236 -15.58 9.19 8.40
C CYS A 236 -14.78 10.36 7.86
N SER A 237 -14.11 11.09 8.76
CA SER A 237 -13.03 11.99 8.36
C SER A 237 -11.83 11.20 7.83
N PHE A 238 -11.06 11.81 6.92
CA PHE A 238 -9.79 11.24 6.51
C PHE A 238 -8.86 11.08 7.74
N PRO A 239 -8.09 9.99 7.85
CA PRO A 239 -7.23 9.78 9.01
C PRO A 239 -6.19 10.88 9.16
N VAL A 240 -5.87 11.21 10.40
CA VAL A 240 -4.79 12.16 10.72
C VAL A 240 -3.56 11.39 11.20
N CYS A 241 -2.39 11.79 10.74
CA CYS A 241 -1.13 11.22 11.20
C CYS A 241 -0.93 11.46 12.70
N ASP A 242 -0.71 10.40 13.48
CA ASP A 242 -0.24 10.50 14.86
C ASP A 242 1.30 10.47 14.86
N GLU A 243 1.92 11.64 14.91
CA GLU A 243 3.38 11.81 14.88
C GLU A 243 4.09 11.05 16.03
N SER A 244 3.37 10.66 17.09
CA SER A 244 3.96 9.89 18.19
C SER A 244 4.35 8.46 17.81
N PHE A 245 3.80 7.94 16.71
CA PHE A 245 4.16 6.64 16.16
C PHE A 245 5.22 6.71 15.06
N VAL A 246 5.54 7.89 14.54
CA VAL A 246 6.51 8.05 13.44
C VAL A 246 7.93 7.90 13.96
N ASP A 247 8.66 6.94 13.42
CA ASP A 247 10.07 6.66 13.70
C ASP A 247 10.83 6.52 12.35
N ALA A 248 11.30 7.64 11.84
CA ALA A 248 11.99 7.71 10.56
C ALA A 248 13.30 6.89 10.53
N GLU A 249 13.99 6.76 11.67
CA GLU A 249 15.20 5.95 11.77
C GLU A 249 14.87 4.45 11.66
N LEU A 250 13.80 4.02 12.32
CA LEU A 250 13.31 2.64 12.20
C LEU A 250 12.83 2.32 10.79
N GLU A 251 12.09 3.23 10.15
CA GLU A 251 11.63 3.06 8.76
C GLU A 251 12.83 2.90 7.83
N LYS A 252 13.81 3.79 7.92
CA LYS A 252 15.02 3.75 7.11
C LYS A 252 15.85 2.49 7.36
N GLY A 253 16.03 2.12 8.63
CA GLY A 253 16.74 0.89 8.97
C GLY A 253 16.05 -0.35 8.43
N MET A 254 14.72 -0.39 8.41
CA MET A 254 13.97 -1.52 7.84
C MET A 254 14.03 -1.53 6.30
N GLU A 255 14.07 -0.38 5.62
CA GLU A 255 14.34 -0.32 4.18
C GLU A 255 15.69 -0.95 3.84
N ASP A 256 16.74 -0.62 4.60
CA ASP A 256 18.06 -1.24 4.44
C ASP A 256 18.00 -2.75 4.68
N VAL A 257 17.24 -3.23 5.67
CA VAL A 257 17.01 -4.67 5.91
C VAL A 257 16.32 -5.33 4.72
N LEU A 258 15.26 -4.72 4.18
CA LEU A 258 14.54 -5.24 3.01
C LEU A 258 15.45 -5.35 1.79
N GLU A 259 16.29 -4.34 1.53
CA GLU A 259 17.29 -4.37 0.46
C GLU A 259 18.32 -5.50 0.67
N ILE A 260 18.88 -5.62 1.86
CA ILE A 260 19.82 -6.69 2.23
C ILE A 260 19.19 -8.06 2.03
N VAL A 261 17.94 -8.24 2.46
CA VAL A 261 17.23 -9.52 2.31
C VAL A 261 16.98 -9.85 0.84
N ALA A 262 16.60 -8.85 0.03
CA ALA A 262 16.38 -9.03 -1.40
C ALA A 262 17.68 -9.43 -2.11
N LEU A 263 18.78 -8.73 -1.87
CA LEU A 263 20.10 -9.02 -2.43
C LEU A 263 20.64 -10.36 -1.93
N GLY A 264 20.48 -10.65 -0.64
CA GLY A 264 20.91 -11.93 -0.06
C GLY A 264 20.17 -13.13 -0.63
N ARG A 265 18.86 -12.99 -0.90
CA ARG A 265 18.07 -14.04 -1.59
C ARG A 265 18.49 -14.19 -3.05
N ALA A 266 18.76 -13.08 -3.75
CA ALA A 266 19.27 -13.12 -5.11
C ALA A 266 20.63 -13.84 -5.19
N ALA A 267 21.56 -13.54 -4.29
CA ALA A 267 22.86 -14.19 -4.20
C ALA A 267 22.73 -15.71 -3.92
N ARG A 268 21.82 -16.10 -3.01
CA ARG A 268 21.53 -17.52 -2.76
C ARG A 268 20.97 -18.23 -3.98
N ASN A 269 20.03 -17.60 -4.68
CA ASN A 269 19.44 -18.17 -5.89
C ASN A 269 20.48 -18.31 -7.00
N GLY A 270 21.34 -17.32 -7.21
CA GLY A 270 22.44 -17.36 -8.18
C GLY A 270 23.45 -18.45 -7.87
N SER A 271 23.63 -18.79 -6.59
CA SER A 271 24.53 -19.86 -6.14
C SER A 271 23.82 -21.22 -5.93
N ASN A 272 22.54 -21.35 -6.27
CA ASN A 272 21.69 -22.52 -6.04
C ASN A 272 21.64 -22.97 -4.56
N ILE A 273 21.80 -22.06 -3.60
CA ILE A 273 21.72 -22.31 -2.16
C ILE A 273 20.30 -22.07 -1.67
N LYS A 274 19.63 -23.12 -1.20
CA LYS A 274 18.25 -23.01 -0.68
C LYS A 274 18.21 -22.15 0.59
N ASN A 275 17.15 -21.34 0.76
CA ASN A 275 16.99 -20.46 1.94
C ASN A 275 17.01 -21.22 3.27
N ARG A 276 16.51 -22.46 3.30
CA ARG A 276 16.53 -23.34 4.50
C ARG A 276 17.93 -23.82 4.91
N GLN A 277 18.94 -23.69 4.04
CA GLN A 277 20.32 -24.08 4.36
C GLN A 277 20.98 -22.94 5.15
N PRO A 278 21.40 -23.19 6.42
CA PRO A 278 22.04 -22.15 7.22
C PRO A 278 23.43 -21.82 6.67
N LEU A 279 23.79 -20.54 6.67
CA LEU A 279 25.11 -20.07 6.29
C LEU A 279 25.82 -19.45 7.50
N LYS A 280 27.14 -19.59 7.54
CA LYS A 280 27.95 -19.08 8.65
C LYS A 280 28.02 -17.56 8.64
N LYS A 281 28.20 -16.96 7.44
CA LYS A 281 28.43 -15.52 7.32
C LYS A 281 27.92 -15.01 5.97
N LEU A 282 27.40 -13.79 5.98
CA LEU A 282 27.13 -12.98 4.79
C LEU A 282 27.96 -11.71 4.86
N TYR A 283 28.61 -11.37 3.75
CA TYR A 283 29.34 -10.11 3.57
C TYR A 283 28.43 -9.13 2.81
N ILE A 284 28.33 -7.92 3.32
CA ILE A 284 27.57 -6.83 2.70
C ILE A 284 28.58 -5.75 2.31
N ALA A 285 28.76 -5.54 1.01
CA ALA A 285 29.55 -4.43 0.51
C ALA A 285 28.64 -3.23 0.26
N THR A 286 28.98 -2.11 0.84
CA THR A 286 28.22 -0.85 0.66
C THR A 286 29.13 0.34 0.85
N ASP A 287 28.91 1.38 0.03
CA ASP A 287 29.51 2.70 0.14
C ASP A 287 28.73 3.64 1.07
N ARG A 288 27.50 3.23 1.44
CA ARG A 288 26.63 3.97 2.37
C ARG A 288 26.90 3.56 3.83
N LYS A 289 26.72 4.51 4.74
CA LYS A 289 26.72 4.20 6.17
C LYS A 289 25.40 3.52 6.53
N VAL A 290 25.44 2.19 6.68
CA VAL A 290 24.31 1.40 7.16
C VAL A 290 24.41 1.29 8.68
N ASN A 291 23.41 1.80 9.40
CA ASN A 291 23.35 1.75 10.84
C ASN A 291 22.12 0.94 11.26
N LEU A 292 22.30 -0.38 11.45
CA LEU A 292 21.23 -1.28 11.85
C LEU A 292 21.30 -1.57 13.34
N SER A 293 20.19 -1.34 14.03
CA SER A 293 20.04 -1.79 15.41
C SER A 293 20.14 -3.32 15.50
N GLU A 294 20.45 -3.84 16.69
CA GLU A 294 20.56 -5.29 16.90
C GLU A 294 19.25 -6.03 16.53
N GLY A 295 18.10 -5.43 16.81
CA GLY A 295 16.80 -5.97 16.42
C GLY A 295 16.64 -6.10 14.90
N LEU A 296 17.03 -5.06 14.15
CA LEU A 296 17.00 -5.07 12.68
C LEU A 296 17.97 -6.09 12.09
N LEU A 297 19.17 -6.19 12.65
CA LEU A 297 20.14 -7.22 12.27
C LEU A 297 19.62 -8.63 12.52
N THR A 298 18.90 -8.85 13.61
CA THR A 298 18.27 -10.14 13.93
C THR A 298 17.21 -10.49 12.89
N ILE A 299 16.36 -9.53 12.50
CA ILE A 299 15.36 -9.73 11.44
C ILE A 299 16.03 -10.17 10.13
N ALA A 300 17.10 -9.50 9.71
CA ALA A 300 17.81 -9.83 8.49
C ALA A 300 18.49 -11.23 8.57
N LYS A 301 19.07 -11.57 9.73
CA LYS A 301 19.68 -12.90 9.96
C LYS A 301 18.66 -14.01 9.84
N ASP A 302 17.50 -13.86 10.44
CA ASP A 302 16.42 -14.83 10.41
C ASP A 302 15.91 -15.04 8.97
N GLU A 303 15.67 -13.96 8.25
CA GLU A 303 15.17 -14.01 6.86
C GLU A 303 16.14 -14.69 5.88
N LEU A 304 17.42 -14.52 6.10
CA LEU A 304 18.46 -15.09 5.25
C LEU A 304 19.04 -16.38 5.81
N ASN A 305 18.60 -16.83 6.98
CA ASN A 305 19.12 -18.00 7.67
C ASN A 305 20.65 -17.99 7.76
N ILE A 306 21.18 -16.90 8.34
CA ILE A 306 22.62 -16.70 8.50
C ILE A 306 22.98 -16.37 9.94
N LYS A 307 24.18 -16.79 10.37
CA LYS A 307 24.64 -16.61 11.77
C LYS A 307 25.23 -15.22 12.01
N LYS A 308 25.96 -14.67 11.02
CA LYS A 308 26.66 -13.39 11.16
C LYS A 308 26.61 -12.58 9.88
N PHE A 309 26.47 -11.25 10.04
CA PHE A 309 26.76 -10.25 9.00
C PHE A 309 28.14 -9.64 9.23
N GLU A 310 28.79 -9.27 8.14
CA GLU A 310 30.00 -8.47 8.13
C GLU A 310 29.88 -7.40 7.04
N ILE A 311 29.91 -6.14 7.44
CA ILE A 311 29.87 -5.02 6.50
C ILE A 311 31.31 -4.75 6.03
N LEU A 312 31.50 -4.72 4.72
CA LEU A 312 32.76 -4.46 4.06
C LEU A 312 32.69 -3.06 3.40
N HIS A 313 33.69 -2.24 3.66
CA HIS A 313 33.87 -0.97 2.96
C HIS A 313 34.69 -1.11 1.67
N ASP A 314 35.35 -2.25 1.49
CA ASP A 314 36.10 -2.61 0.28
C ASP A 314 35.76 -4.05 -0.12
N ALA A 315 35.09 -4.19 -1.26
CA ALA A 315 34.67 -5.48 -1.79
C ALA A 315 35.71 -6.11 -2.76
N SER A 316 36.80 -5.44 -3.08
CA SER A 316 37.77 -5.86 -4.09
C SER A 316 38.35 -7.27 -3.86
N LYS A 317 38.33 -7.76 -2.62
CA LYS A 317 38.78 -9.11 -2.27
C LYS A 317 37.73 -10.22 -2.52
N PHE A 318 36.48 -9.88 -2.81
CA PHE A 318 35.34 -10.80 -2.88
C PHE A 318 34.58 -10.74 -4.20
N VAL A 319 34.86 -9.74 -5.03
CA VAL A 319 34.24 -9.53 -6.35
C VAL A 319 35.34 -9.47 -7.37
N SER A 320 35.40 -10.48 -8.25
CA SER A 320 36.28 -10.53 -9.42
C SER A 320 35.53 -10.06 -10.65
#